data_8f28c963dc6feb0a4669f8c67cb095eb
#
_entry.id   8f28c963dc6feb0a4669f8c67cb095eb
#
_cell.length_a   1.000
_cell.length_b   1.000
_cell.length_c   1.000
_cell.angle_alpha   90.00
_cell.angle_beta   90.00
_cell.angle_gamma   90.00
#
_symmetry.space_group_name_H-M   'P 1'
#
loop_
_entity.id
_entity.type
_entity.pdbx_description
1 polymer ?
#
loop_
_entity_poly.entity_id
_entity_poly.type
_entity_poly.pdbx_seq_one_letter_code
_entity_poly.pdbx_strand_id
1 'polypeptide(L)'
;EVSSSMTINASGFILLALYVALAKKTGRDLKKITGTIQNDILKEYAARGTYIYPPKASMRIITDIFEWCAKEVPKWNTISISGYHIREAGSTAVQEIAFTLSNGKAYVQAALQKSLDINIFGKRLSFFFNAHNNLFEEVAKFRAARRMWARIMKELGATDPKAMMLRFHTQ
;
A
#
# COMPACT_ATOMS: atom_id res chain seq x y z
N GLU A 1 2.82 -23.75 -1.90
CA GLU A 1 3.31 -22.37 -1.76
C GLU A 1 2.37 -21.59 -0.83
N VAL A 2 2.92 -20.81 0.12
CA VAL A 2 2.15 -20.03 1.08
C VAL A 2 2.46 -18.55 0.87
N SER A 3 1.42 -17.70 0.86
CA SER A 3 1.54 -16.25 0.90
C SER A 3 1.10 -15.75 2.28
N SER A 4 1.89 -14.88 2.90
CA SER A 4 1.59 -14.33 4.23
C SER A 4 1.12 -12.88 4.13
N SER A 5 -0.02 -12.56 4.76
CA SER A 5 -0.49 -11.19 4.89
C SER A 5 -0.49 -10.77 6.35
N MET A 6 0.11 -9.61 6.64
CA MET A 6 0.27 -9.10 8.00
C MET A 6 -0.39 -7.73 8.13
N THR A 7 -1.38 -7.63 9.01
CA THR A 7 -2.01 -6.36 9.39
C THR A 7 -1.12 -5.66 10.40
N ILE A 8 -0.08 -5.00 9.92
CA ILE A 8 0.92 -4.32 10.74
C ILE A 8 1.41 -3.05 10.05
N ASN A 9 1.59 -1.98 10.79
CA ASN A 9 1.93 -0.65 10.27
C ASN A 9 3.28 -0.14 10.81
N ALA A 10 3.33 0.63 11.87
CA ALA A 10 4.55 1.27 12.37
C ALA A 10 5.73 0.30 12.61
N SER A 11 5.46 -0.91 13.06
CA SER A 11 6.45 -1.99 13.29
C SER A 11 6.58 -2.98 12.12
N GLY A 12 5.96 -2.70 10.96
CA GLY A 12 5.93 -3.59 9.80
C GLY A 12 7.30 -4.00 9.29
N PHE A 13 8.28 -3.10 9.35
CA PHE A 13 9.66 -3.39 8.95
C PHE A 13 10.33 -4.45 9.83
N ILE A 14 10.02 -4.50 11.12
CA ILE A 14 10.56 -5.50 12.05
C ILE A 14 10.04 -6.88 11.69
N LEU A 15 8.72 -7.01 11.49
CA LEU A 15 8.11 -8.30 11.15
C LEU A 15 8.54 -8.78 9.75
N LEU A 16 8.71 -7.87 8.81
CA LEU A 16 9.27 -8.20 7.49
C LEU A 16 10.72 -8.72 7.64
N ALA A 17 11.53 -8.05 8.44
CA ALA A 17 12.92 -8.48 8.70
C ALA A 17 12.98 -9.88 9.34
N LEU A 18 12.11 -10.16 10.33
CA LEU A 18 12.01 -11.47 10.95
C LEU A 18 11.55 -12.55 9.95
N TYR A 19 10.59 -12.23 9.09
CA TYR A 19 10.12 -13.15 8.05
C TYR A 19 11.23 -13.48 7.04
N VAL A 20 11.99 -12.48 6.62
CA VAL A 20 13.16 -12.65 5.74
C VAL A 20 14.26 -13.45 6.43
N ALA A 21 14.54 -13.19 7.71
CA ALA A 21 15.52 -13.95 8.49
C ALA A 21 15.14 -15.44 8.58
N LEU A 22 13.85 -15.73 8.83
CA LEU A 22 13.33 -17.09 8.82
C LEU A 22 13.50 -17.75 7.44
N ALA A 23 13.18 -17.05 6.37
CA ALA A 23 13.34 -17.55 5.01
C ALA A 23 14.80 -17.90 4.69
N LYS A 24 15.74 -17.03 5.06
CA LYS A 24 17.19 -17.28 4.94
C LYS A 24 17.62 -18.49 5.78
N LYS A 25 17.19 -18.56 7.04
CA LYS A 25 17.51 -19.67 7.95
C LYS A 25 17.02 -21.03 7.42
N THR A 26 15.89 -21.05 6.73
CA THR A 26 15.29 -22.26 6.15
C THR A 26 15.70 -22.51 4.70
N GLY A 27 16.68 -21.78 4.16
CA GLY A 27 17.19 -21.94 2.80
C GLY A 27 16.19 -21.60 1.69
N ARG A 28 15.22 -20.72 1.97
CA ARG A 28 14.22 -20.32 0.96
C ARG A 28 14.74 -19.22 0.05
N ASP A 29 14.40 -19.33 -1.23
CA ASP A 29 14.73 -18.32 -2.23
C ASP A 29 13.88 -17.06 -1.99
N LEU A 30 14.52 -15.95 -1.63
CA LEU A 30 13.85 -14.68 -1.37
C LEU A 30 13.10 -14.14 -2.58
N LYS A 31 13.55 -14.43 -3.80
CA LYS A 31 12.88 -14.01 -5.04
C LYS A 31 11.53 -14.71 -5.26
N LYS A 32 11.28 -15.81 -4.56
CA LYS A 32 10.03 -16.59 -4.65
C LYS A 32 9.04 -16.25 -3.53
N ILE A 33 9.47 -15.60 -2.48
CA ILE A 33 8.62 -15.23 -1.35
C ILE A 33 7.53 -14.25 -1.80
N THR A 34 6.29 -14.55 -1.42
CA THR A 34 5.11 -13.72 -1.65
C THR A 34 4.44 -13.37 -0.34
N GLY A 35 3.92 -12.17 -0.24
CA GLY A 35 3.20 -11.72 0.93
C GLY A 35 2.86 -10.24 0.87
N THR A 36 2.27 -9.75 1.94
CA THR A 36 1.86 -8.36 2.09
C THR A 36 2.07 -7.90 3.53
N ILE A 37 2.62 -6.72 3.74
CA ILE A 37 2.48 -5.96 4.98
C ILE A 37 1.57 -4.77 4.71
N GLN A 38 0.70 -4.42 5.68
CA GLN A 38 -0.21 -3.28 5.50
C GLN A 38 0.58 -1.98 5.38
N ASN A 39 1.47 -1.67 6.32
CA ASN A 39 2.48 -0.62 6.22
C ASN A 39 1.93 0.77 5.81
N ASP A 40 0.66 1.04 6.11
CA ASP A 40 -0.01 2.30 5.79
C ASP A 40 -0.03 3.20 7.03
N ILE A 41 0.96 4.06 7.15
CA ILE A 41 1.09 4.92 8.32
C ILE A 41 0.20 6.16 8.25
N LEU A 42 -0.09 6.69 7.06
CA LEU A 42 -0.88 7.91 6.93
C LEU A 42 -2.30 7.71 7.45
N LYS A 43 -2.92 6.55 7.23
CA LYS A 43 -4.23 6.25 7.83
C LYS A 43 -4.18 6.10 9.35
N GLU A 44 -3.03 5.71 9.91
CA GLU A 44 -2.87 5.65 11.37
C GLU A 44 -2.92 7.05 11.98
N TYR A 45 -2.30 8.05 11.35
CA TYR A 45 -2.42 9.44 11.80
C TYR A 45 -3.84 10.00 11.62
N ALA A 46 -4.51 9.66 10.51
CA ALA A 46 -5.80 10.23 10.16
C ALA A 46 -6.99 9.57 10.88
N ALA A 47 -6.96 8.24 11.09
CA ALA A 47 -8.14 7.48 11.51
C ALA A 47 -7.96 6.63 12.77
N ARG A 48 -6.74 6.16 13.09
CA ARG A 48 -6.54 5.18 14.17
C ARG A 48 -5.74 5.66 15.37
N GLY A 49 -4.86 6.64 15.18
CA GLY A 49 -4.02 7.17 16.26
C GLY A 49 -2.94 6.20 16.79
N THR A 50 -2.66 5.11 16.07
CA THR A 50 -1.71 4.06 16.50
C THR A 50 -0.40 4.14 15.73
N TYR A 51 0.37 5.19 15.97
CA TYR A 51 1.68 5.39 15.36
C TYR A 51 2.79 5.43 16.45
N ILE A 52 4.02 5.13 16.05
CA ILE A 52 5.20 5.12 16.94
C ILE A 52 6.13 6.28 16.57
N TYR A 53 6.33 6.54 15.28
CA TYR A 53 7.29 7.52 14.79
C TYR A 53 6.59 8.75 14.21
N PRO A 54 7.25 9.92 14.16
CA PRO A 54 6.70 11.09 13.49
C PRO A 54 6.59 10.87 11.97
N PRO A 55 5.73 11.62 11.27
CA PRO A 55 5.41 11.39 9.86
C PRO A 55 6.64 11.29 8.93
N LYS A 56 7.61 12.18 9.08
CA LYS A 56 8.83 12.19 8.25
C LYS A 56 9.65 10.91 8.40
N ALA A 57 9.83 10.43 9.63
CA ALA A 57 10.56 9.19 9.90
C ALA A 57 9.79 7.97 9.36
N SER A 58 8.47 7.94 9.54
CA SER A 58 7.60 6.87 9.02
C SER A 58 7.64 6.79 7.50
N MET A 59 7.54 7.92 6.80
CA MET A 59 7.63 7.96 5.34
C MET A 59 8.98 7.49 4.82
N ARG A 60 10.08 7.81 5.53
CA ARG A 60 11.41 7.30 5.20
C ARG A 60 11.44 5.77 5.31
N ILE A 61 10.98 5.21 6.42
CA ILE A 61 10.95 3.75 6.64
C ILE A 61 10.15 3.05 5.51
N ILE A 62 8.98 3.59 5.14
CA ILE A 62 8.14 3.03 4.08
C ILE A 62 8.87 3.02 2.74
N THR A 63 9.51 4.11 2.38
CA THR A 63 10.24 4.19 1.11
C THR A 63 11.52 3.35 1.10
N ASP A 64 12.18 3.17 2.26
CA ASP A 64 13.30 2.23 2.42
C ASP A 64 12.83 0.78 2.18
N ILE A 65 11.65 0.42 2.70
CA ILE A 65 11.02 -0.88 2.45
C ILE A 65 10.73 -1.06 0.95
N PHE A 66 10.20 -0.04 0.27
CA PHE A 66 9.93 -0.12 -1.18
C PHE A 66 11.20 -0.41 -1.95
N GLU A 67 12.27 0.34 -1.68
CA GLU A 67 13.57 0.17 -2.34
C GLU A 67 14.16 -1.21 -2.10
N TRP A 68 14.22 -1.63 -0.84
CA TRP A 68 14.81 -2.91 -0.46
C TRP A 68 14.02 -4.09 -1.05
N CYS A 69 12.69 -4.07 -0.93
CA CYS A 69 11.84 -5.14 -1.45
C CYS A 69 11.90 -5.27 -2.96
N ALA A 70 12.02 -4.16 -3.69
CA ALA A 70 12.16 -4.20 -5.15
C ALA A 70 13.39 -4.99 -5.59
N LYS A 71 14.48 -4.95 -4.81
CA LYS A 71 15.74 -5.64 -5.07
C LYS A 71 15.75 -7.08 -4.55
N GLU A 72 15.34 -7.27 -3.30
CA GLU A 72 15.55 -8.53 -2.57
C GLU A 72 14.35 -9.48 -2.58
N VAL A 73 13.13 -8.94 -2.50
CA VAL A 73 11.88 -9.74 -2.47
C VAL A 73 10.83 -9.18 -3.46
N PRO A 74 11.12 -9.22 -4.76
CA PRO A 74 10.37 -8.47 -5.79
C PRO A 74 8.89 -8.87 -5.92
N LYS A 75 8.48 -9.98 -5.30
CA LYS A 75 7.09 -10.44 -5.29
C LYS A 75 6.31 -9.99 -4.06
N TRP A 76 6.96 -9.27 -3.11
CA TRP A 76 6.33 -8.79 -1.90
C TRP A 76 5.49 -7.53 -2.15
N ASN A 77 4.26 -7.48 -1.64
CA ASN A 77 3.46 -6.27 -1.63
C ASN A 77 3.86 -5.43 -0.41
N THR A 78 4.45 -4.29 -0.68
CA THR A 78 5.12 -3.45 0.32
C THR A 78 4.19 -2.57 1.12
N ILE A 79 2.94 -2.40 0.64
CA ILE A 79 1.92 -1.59 1.29
C ILE A 79 0.52 -2.03 0.88
N SER A 80 -0.45 -1.89 1.80
CA SER A 80 -1.88 -1.93 1.51
C SER A 80 -2.53 -0.65 2.02
N ILE A 81 -2.74 0.31 1.13
CA ILE A 81 -3.24 1.65 1.43
C ILE A 81 -4.73 1.56 1.75
N SER A 82 -5.11 1.94 2.98
CA SER A 82 -6.40 1.57 3.55
C SER A 82 -7.39 2.73 3.62
N GLY A 83 -8.42 2.69 2.79
CA GLY A 83 -9.64 3.48 2.93
C GLY A 83 -10.61 2.90 3.96
N TYR A 84 -10.58 1.57 4.15
CA TYR A 84 -11.45 0.86 5.08
C TYR A 84 -11.53 1.52 6.47
N HIS A 85 -10.38 1.76 7.11
CA HIS A 85 -10.34 2.35 8.46
C HIS A 85 -10.85 3.79 8.49
N ILE A 86 -10.65 4.56 7.42
CA ILE A 86 -11.16 5.92 7.27
C ILE A 86 -12.69 5.88 7.15
N ARG A 87 -13.22 4.91 6.40
CA ARG A 87 -14.66 4.69 6.25
C ARG A 87 -15.30 4.28 7.58
N GLU A 88 -14.70 3.34 8.29
CA GLU A 88 -15.16 2.88 9.61
C GLU A 88 -15.09 3.99 10.68
N ALA A 89 -14.19 4.96 10.52
CA ALA A 89 -14.14 6.16 11.36
C ALA A 89 -15.23 7.18 11.04
N GLY A 90 -16.15 6.89 10.09
CA GLY A 90 -17.34 7.69 9.80
C GLY A 90 -17.29 8.53 8.53
N SER A 91 -16.30 8.35 7.65
CA SER A 91 -16.25 9.05 6.38
C SER A 91 -17.31 8.55 5.40
N THR A 92 -17.72 9.41 4.46
CA THR A 92 -18.56 9.02 3.31
C THR A 92 -17.76 8.22 2.29
N ALA A 93 -18.43 7.55 1.34
CA ALA A 93 -17.78 6.83 0.25
C ALA A 93 -16.87 7.75 -0.60
N VAL A 94 -17.30 8.99 -0.82
CA VAL A 94 -16.52 10.00 -1.55
C VAL A 94 -15.27 10.41 -0.76
N GLN A 95 -15.39 10.65 0.53
CA GLN A 95 -14.26 10.98 1.41
C GLN A 95 -13.28 9.79 1.52
N GLU A 96 -13.79 8.56 1.60
CA GLU A 96 -12.95 7.36 1.59
C GLU A 96 -12.03 7.33 0.37
N ILE A 97 -12.59 7.51 -0.85
CA ILE A 97 -11.78 7.57 -2.07
C ILE A 97 -10.78 8.72 -2.02
N ALA A 98 -11.26 9.93 -1.70
CA ALA A 98 -10.44 11.13 -1.73
C ALA A 98 -9.23 11.01 -0.80
N PHE A 99 -9.44 10.60 0.43
CA PHE A 99 -8.36 10.46 1.42
C PHE A 99 -7.43 9.30 1.08
N THR A 100 -7.98 8.16 0.66
CA THR A 100 -7.17 6.98 0.31
C THR A 100 -6.27 7.24 -0.89
N LEU A 101 -6.80 7.85 -1.96
CA LEU A 101 -6.00 8.16 -3.14
C LEU A 101 -5.01 9.29 -2.88
N SER A 102 -5.34 10.25 -2.00
CA SER A 102 -4.39 11.28 -1.55
C SER A 102 -3.23 10.67 -0.78
N ASN A 103 -3.49 9.74 0.14
CA ASN A 103 -2.44 8.98 0.83
C ASN A 103 -1.59 8.19 -0.16
N GLY A 104 -2.23 7.50 -1.11
CA GLY A 104 -1.53 6.78 -2.17
C GLY A 104 -0.61 7.68 -3.00
N LYS A 105 -1.10 8.86 -3.40
CA LYS A 105 -0.31 9.87 -4.11
C LYS A 105 0.90 10.32 -3.29
N ALA A 106 0.72 10.57 -1.99
CA ALA A 106 1.81 10.97 -1.09
C ALA A 106 2.90 9.90 -0.99
N TYR A 107 2.54 8.61 -0.89
CA TYR A 107 3.50 7.51 -0.90
C TYR A 107 4.28 7.43 -2.23
N VAL A 108 3.58 7.55 -3.36
CA VAL A 108 4.22 7.53 -4.68
C VAL A 108 5.18 8.71 -4.83
N GLN A 109 4.78 9.92 -4.43
CA GLN A 109 5.65 11.10 -4.48
C GLN A 109 6.90 10.94 -3.61
N ALA A 110 6.75 10.38 -2.39
CA ALA A 110 7.90 10.11 -1.51
C ALA A 110 8.86 9.08 -2.12
N ALA A 111 8.34 8.05 -2.80
CA ALA A 111 9.16 7.07 -3.50
C ALA A 111 9.90 7.69 -4.71
N LEU A 112 9.22 8.56 -5.47
CA LEU A 112 9.82 9.29 -6.60
C LEU A 112 10.92 10.23 -6.14
N GLN A 113 10.78 10.90 -4.98
CA GLN A 113 11.83 11.74 -4.39
C GLN A 113 13.11 10.96 -4.06
N LYS A 114 13.00 9.65 -3.85
CA LYS A 114 14.14 8.72 -3.72
C LYS A 114 14.62 8.14 -5.06
N SER A 115 14.14 8.67 -6.18
CA SER A 115 14.47 8.18 -7.53
C SER A 115 14.11 6.71 -7.77
N LEU A 116 13.09 6.19 -7.08
CA LEU A 116 12.59 4.85 -7.32
C LEU A 116 11.75 4.81 -8.60
N ASP A 117 11.87 3.73 -9.37
CA ASP A 117 11.11 3.56 -10.62
C ASP A 117 9.63 3.23 -10.33
N ILE A 118 8.75 4.16 -10.71
CA ILE A 118 7.29 4.04 -10.55
C ILE A 118 6.72 2.80 -11.26
N ASN A 119 7.32 2.37 -12.37
CA ASN A 119 6.89 1.17 -13.10
C ASN A 119 7.30 -0.14 -12.39
N ILE A 120 8.22 -0.06 -11.42
CA ILE A 120 8.62 -1.20 -10.58
C ILE A 120 7.79 -1.22 -9.30
N PHE A 121 7.92 -0.20 -8.44
CA PHE A 121 7.23 -0.21 -7.14
C PHE A 121 5.71 -0.07 -7.29
N GLY A 122 5.21 0.64 -8.30
CA GLY A 122 3.78 0.84 -8.55
C GLY A 122 3.00 -0.48 -8.70
N LYS A 123 3.63 -1.51 -9.27
CA LYS A 123 3.05 -2.86 -9.39
C LYS A 123 2.83 -3.56 -8.04
N ARG A 124 3.46 -3.08 -6.98
CA ARG A 124 3.41 -3.67 -5.64
C ARG A 124 2.54 -2.91 -4.66
N LEU A 125 1.99 -1.77 -5.08
CA LEU A 125 0.98 -1.05 -4.32
C LEU A 125 -0.33 -1.83 -4.36
N SER A 126 -0.96 -1.96 -3.20
CA SER A 126 -2.30 -2.51 -3.06
C SER A 126 -3.14 -1.61 -2.16
N PHE A 127 -4.44 -1.82 -2.17
CA PHE A 127 -5.40 -1.00 -1.46
C PHE A 127 -6.37 -1.87 -0.67
N PHE A 128 -7.04 -1.24 0.29
CA PHE A 128 -8.09 -1.85 1.07
C PHE A 128 -9.25 -0.85 1.23
N PHE A 129 -10.40 -1.19 0.70
CA PHE A 129 -11.60 -0.37 0.79
C PHE A 129 -12.69 -1.07 1.59
N ASN A 130 -13.63 -0.27 2.10
CA ASN A 130 -14.86 -0.79 2.65
C ASN A 130 -15.86 -1.16 1.53
N ALA A 131 -16.79 -2.05 1.81
CA ALA A 131 -17.94 -2.35 0.95
C ALA A 131 -19.22 -2.36 1.81
N HIS A 132 -19.91 -1.22 1.85
CA HIS A 132 -21.15 -1.05 2.60
C HIS A 132 -22.39 -1.53 1.83
N ASN A 133 -23.55 -1.38 2.48
CA ASN A 133 -24.83 -1.95 2.00
C ASN A 133 -25.44 -1.24 0.79
N ASN A 134 -25.02 0.00 0.46
CA ASN A 134 -25.53 0.70 -0.72
C ASN A 134 -24.80 0.19 -1.97
N LEU A 135 -25.35 -0.86 -2.58
CA LEU A 135 -24.71 -1.56 -3.71
C LEU A 135 -24.32 -0.63 -4.86
N PHE A 136 -25.21 0.27 -5.29
CA PHE A 136 -24.96 1.13 -6.43
C PHE A 136 -23.88 2.18 -6.13
N GLU A 137 -23.86 2.73 -4.92
CA GLU A 137 -22.80 3.64 -4.47
C GLU A 137 -21.44 2.93 -4.44
N GLU A 138 -21.39 1.71 -3.91
CA GLU A 138 -20.16 0.92 -3.82
C GLU A 138 -19.63 0.54 -5.21
N VAL A 139 -20.50 0.11 -6.13
CA VAL A 139 -20.09 -0.15 -7.53
C VAL A 139 -19.54 1.12 -8.18
N ALA A 140 -20.21 2.25 -8.02
CA ALA A 140 -19.76 3.55 -8.54
C ALA A 140 -18.41 3.95 -7.93
N LYS A 141 -18.26 3.78 -6.62
CA LYS A 141 -17.02 4.05 -5.85
C LYS A 141 -15.83 3.29 -6.42
N PHE A 142 -15.93 1.98 -6.59
CA PHE A 142 -14.83 1.18 -7.12
C PHE A 142 -14.48 1.48 -8.57
N ARG A 143 -15.49 1.82 -9.40
CA ARG A 143 -15.25 2.27 -10.78
C ARG A 143 -14.52 3.61 -10.81
N ALA A 144 -14.95 4.57 -10.00
CA ALA A 144 -14.32 5.87 -9.86
C ALA A 144 -12.89 5.75 -9.34
N ALA A 145 -12.67 4.99 -8.28
CA ALA A 145 -11.36 4.78 -7.67
C ALA A 145 -10.33 4.24 -8.68
N ARG A 146 -10.69 3.21 -9.47
CA ARG A 146 -9.81 2.65 -10.51
C ARG A 146 -9.44 3.70 -11.58
N ARG A 147 -10.42 4.46 -12.05
CA ARG A 147 -10.20 5.49 -13.07
C ARG A 147 -9.32 6.64 -12.55
N MET A 148 -9.60 7.09 -11.33
CA MET A 148 -8.84 8.17 -10.68
C MET A 148 -7.40 7.76 -10.41
N TRP A 149 -7.19 6.56 -9.86
CA TRP A 149 -5.85 6.06 -9.58
C TRP A 149 -5.01 5.94 -10.85
N ALA A 150 -5.57 5.38 -11.91
CA ALA A 150 -4.85 5.26 -13.18
C ALA A 150 -4.42 6.63 -13.74
N ARG A 151 -5.25 7.66 -13.59
CA ARG A 151 -4.90 9.04 -13.96
C ARG A 151 -3.77 9.60 -13.08
N ILE A 152 -3.90 9.46 -11.76
CA ILE A 152 -2.87 9.91 -10.80
C ILE A 152 -1.51 9.28 -11.14
N MET A 153 -1.47 7.97 -11.34
CA MET A 153 -0.23 7.28 -11.66
C MET A 153 0.35 7.71 -13.00
N LYS A 154 -0.50 7.92 -14.02
CA LYS A 154 -0.07 8.45 -15.32
C LYS A 154 0.51 9.86 -15.20
N GLU A 155 -0.13 10.74 -14.46
CA GLU A 155 0.34 12.10 -14.18
C GLU A 155 1.68 12.12 -13.43
N LEU A 156 1.92 11.12 -12.58
CA LEU A 156 3.18 10.95 -11.85
C LEU A 156 4.27 10.23 -12.68
N GLY A 157 4.01 9.92 -13.94
CA GLY A 157 5.00 9.39 -14.87
C GLY A 157 4.98 7.87 -15.08
N ALA A 158 3.96 7.15 -14.57
CA ALA A 158 3.82 5.73 -14.88
C ALA A 158 3.48 5.52 -16.36
N THR A 159 4.16 4.57 -16.99
CA THR A 159 3.95 4.18 -18.40
C THR A 159 3.47 2.74 -18.53
N ASP A 160 3.77 1.88 -17.56
CA ASP A 160 3.31 0.50 -17.55
C ASP A 160 1.87 0.41 -17.04
N PRO A 161 0.91 -0.15 -17.83
CA PRO A 161 -0.47 -0.32 -17.40
C PRO A 161 -0.61 -1.07 -16.06
N LYS A 162 0.27 -2.03 -15.77
CA LYS A 162 0.26 -2.77 -14.51
C LYS A 162 0.63 -1.91 -13.30
N ALA A 163 1.44 -0.86 -13.47
CA ALA A 163 1.76 0.09 -12.42
C ALA A 163 0.60 1.06 -12.14
N MET A 164 -0.29 1.28 -13.13
CA MET A 164 -1.47 2.13 -13.01
C MET A 164 -2.72 1.39 -12.49
N MET A 165 -2.64 0.07 -12.31
CA MET A 165 -3.78 -0.71 -11.82
C MET A 165 -4.02 -0.48 -10.32
N LEU A 166 -5.26 -0.17 -9.97
CA LEU A 166 -5.73 -0.19 -8.58
C LEU A 166 -6.06 -1.63 -8.17
N ARG A 167 -5.11 -2.30 -7.52
CA ARG A 167 -5.33 -3.63 -6.95
C ARG A 167 -5.83 -3.48 -5.52
N PHE A 168 -6.95 -4.06 -5.19
CA PHE A 168 -7.54 -3.91 -3.86
C PHE A 168 -8.33 -5.13 -3.42
N HIS A 169 -8.55 -5.24 -2.13
CA HIS A 169 -9.56 -6.09 -1.50
C HIS A 169 -10.56 -5.21 -0.74
N THR A 170 -11.67 -5.78 -0.35
CA THR A 170 -12.76 -5.11 0.38
C THR A 170 -13.22 -5.94 1.56
N GLN A 171 -13.78 -5.26 2.52
CA GLN A 171 -14.47 -5.86 3.67
C GLN A 171 -15.78 -5.11 3.92
#